data_85a65172be5f97a56dc335a558e69641
#
_entry.id   85a65172be5f97a56dc335a558e69641
#
_cell.length_a   1.000
_cell.length_b   1.000
_cell.length_c   1.000
_cell.angle_alpha   90.00
_cell.angle_beta   90.00
_cell.angle_gamma   90.00
#
_symmetry.space_group_name_H-M   'P 1'
#
loop_
_entity.id
_entity.type
_entity.pdbx_description
1 polymer ?
#
loop_
_entity_poly.entity_id
_entity_poly.type
_entity_poly.pdbx_seq_one_letter_code
_entity_poly.pdbx_strand_id
1 'polypeptide(L)'
;MKRYFFPVLFLVSLNIYSQDKLFSEEELTITKHIDGTLLMPLDLDSRKPNLAIIIAGSGPTNRDGNQNFLKNNSLKKLAEGISNNSIATFRYDKRIVKQIRQGKVDKDIMFDDFVSDASDVIDYFKAKEIYNKIYVIGHSQGSLIGMVAAKGKADGFISIAGAGQNIGDVLIEQITKMAPKLGEEAQKVVNKLKDGKATTDYPTTLASVFNSDIQPFMINWMQYNPTEIIEELEIPALIINGTKDLQVSESEAKLLKEANEKATLTIIENMNHVLFEIEGGDLENSKSYNESFRVISPQLITSITEFIKS
;
A
#
# COMPACT_ATOMS: atom_id res chain seq x y z
N MET A 1 -10.95 39.10 62.67
CA MET A 1 -11.28 37.77 62.15
C MET A 1 -10.68 37.61 60.75
N LYS A 2 -9.60 36.82 60.61
CA LYS A 2 -8.96 36.51 59.32
C LYS A 2 -9.61 35.25 58.74
N ARG A 3 -10.31 35.36 57.61
CA ARG A 3 -10.87 34.24 56.87
C ARG A 3 -9.77 33.63 56.00
N TYR A 4 -9.40 32.37 56.22
CA TYR A 4 -8.53 31.60 55.37
C TYR A 4 -9.38 30.93 54.28
N PHE A 5 -9.10 31.26 53.02
CA PHE A 5 -9.67 30.60 51.84
C PHE A 5 -8.77 29.41 51.50
N PHE A 6 -9.29 28.19 51.63
CA PHE A 6 -8.64 26.97 51.15
C PHE A 6 -9.07 26.72 49.72
N PRO A 7 -8.15 26.69 48.72
CA PRO A 7 -8.53 26.25 47.38
C PRO A 7 -8.67 24.71 47.37
N VAL A 8 -9.85 24.20 47.03
CA VAL A 8 -10.08 22.78 46.74
C VAL A 8 -9.54 22.50 45.34
N LEU A 9 -8.42 21.79 45.28
CA LEU A 9 -7.85 21.31 44.01
C LEU A 9 -8.64 20.11 43.54
N PHE A 10 -9.46 20.26 42.48
CA PHE A 10 -10.15 19.17 41.83
C PHE A 10 -9.12 18.42 40.92
N LEU A 11 -8.64 17.27 41.38
CA LEU A 11 -7.87 16.34 40.57
C LEU A 11 -8.83 15.62 39.61
N VAL A 12 -8.90 16.07 38.35
CA VAL A 12 -9.54 15.34 37.26
C VAL A 12 -8.58 14.25 36.84
N SER A 13 -8.84 13.01 37.27
CA SER A 13 -8.15 11.84 36.73
C SER A 13 -8.63 11.57 35.31
N LEU A 14 -7.81 11.97 34.31
CA LEU A 14 -7.97 11.53 32.93
C LEU A 14 -7.63 10.03 32.86
N ASN A 15 -8.66 9.19 32.86
CA ASN A 15 -8.49 7.79 32.49
C ASN A 15 -8.16 7.75 31.00
N ILE A 16 -6.87 7.65 30.67
CA ILE A 16 -6.41 7.28 29.32
C ILE A 16 -6.72 5.79 29.19
N TYR A 17 -7.84 5.47 28.57
CA TYR A 17 -8.11 4.11 28.10
C TYR A 17 -7.13 3.83 26.93
N SER A 18 -6.00 3.20 27.24
CA SER A 18 -5.29 2.45 26.23
C SER A 18 -6.24 1.33 25.77
N GLN A 19 -6.68 1.32 24.53
CA GLN A 19 -7.36 0.15 23.99
C GLN A 19 -6.38 -1.02 24.09
N ASP A 20 -6.75 -2.05 24.86
CA ASP A 20 -5.94 -3.27 24.94
C ASP A 20 -5.77 -3.83 23.52
N LYS A 21 -4.55 -4.05 23.11
CA LYS A 21 -4.26 -4.67 21.81
C LYS A 21 -4.83 -6.08 21.82
N LEU A 22 -5.71 -6.39 20.87
CA LEU A 22 -6.32 -7.70 20.71
C LEU A 22 -5.44 -8.66 19.88
N PHE A 23 -4.15 -8.35 19.72
CA PHE A 23 -3.17 -9.14 18.97
C PHE A 23 -1.79 -9.11 19.62
N SER A 24 -1.03 -10.18 19.41
CA SER A 24 0.41 -10.23 19.65
C SER A 24 1.18 -9.74 18.44
N GLU A 25 2.42 -9.28 18.63
CA GLU A 25 3.30 -8.78 17.58
C GLU A 25 4.60 -9.59 17.56
N GLU A 26 5.00 -10.07 16.38
CA GLU A 26 6.21 -10.85 16.17
C GLU A 26 6.99 -10.32 14.94
N GLU A 27 8.30 -10.11 15.12
CA GLU A 27 9.21 -9.77 14.02
C GLU A 27 9.70 -11.04 13.34
N LEU A 28 9.56 -11.12 12.02
CA LEU A 28 9.94 -12.27 11.22
C LEU A 28 10.92 -11.87 10.11
N THR A 29 11.92 -12.73 9.88
CA THR A 29 12.75 -12.71 8.66
C THR A 29 12.31 -13.88 7.78
N ILE A 30 11.71 -13.60 6.64
CA ILE A 30 11.23 -14.62 5.70
C ILE A 30 12.36 -15.08 4.78
N THR A 31 13.08 -14.12 4.20
CA THR A 31 14.25 -14.36 3.35
C THR A 31 15.39 -13.40 3.72
N LYS A 32 16.54 -13.54 3.09
CA LYS A 32 17.65 -12.56 3.27
C LYS A 32 17.24 -11.12 2.91
N HIS A 33 16.17 -10.95 2.13
CA HIS A 33 15.69 -9.66 1.66
C HIS A 33 14.47 -9.12 2.42
N ILE A 34 13.70 -10.00 3.08
CA ILE A 34 12.37 -9.71 3.63
C ILE A 34 12.40 -9.83 5.16
N ASP A 35 12.28 -8.69 5.83
CA ASP A 35 11.94 -8.60 7.25
C ASP A 35 10.54 -8.00 7.38
N GLY A 36 9.73 -8.52 8.27
CA GLY A 36 8.35 -8.09 8.45
C GLY A 36 7.84 -8.25 9.87
N THR A 37 6.65 -7.74 10.10
CA THR A 37 5.95 -7.81 11.37
C THR A 37 4.63 -8.56 11.19
N LEU A 38 4.47 -9.64 11.92
CA LEU A 38 3.23 -10.43 12.04
C LEU A 38 2.43 -9.92 13.24
N LEU A 39 1.16 -9.64 13.03
CA LEU A 39 0.18 -9.45 14.09
C LEU A 39 -0.74 -10.67 14.13
N MET A 40 -0.77 -11.36 15.27
CA MET A 40 -1.59 -12.53 15.48
C MET A 40 -2.70 -12.21 16.48
N PRO A 41 -4.00 -12.33 16.11
CA PRO A 41 -5.09 -12.12 17.04
C PRO A 41 -4.99 -13.03 18.27
N LEU A 42 -5.37 -12.52 19.44
CA LEU A 42 -5.31 -13.26 20.70
C LEU A 42 -6.57 -14.11 20.93
N ASP A 43 -7.69 -13.71 20.36
CA ASP A 43 -8.99 -14.39 20.50
C ASP A 43 -9.33 -15.17 19.22
N LEU A 44 -8.92 -16.41 19.15
CA LEU A 44 -9.10 -17.28 17.98
C LEU A 44 -10.03 -18.47 18.25
N ASP A 45 -10.54 -18.67 19.46
CA ASP A 45 -11.42 -19.81 19.83
C ASP A 45 -10.96 -21.15 19.21
N SER A 46 -9.66 -21.40 19.17
CA SER A 46 -9.03 -22.60 18.57
C SER A 46 -9.19 -22.71 17.02
N ARG A 47 -9.70 -21.69 16.34
CA ARG A 47 -9.81 -21.67 14.88
C ARG A 47 -8.53 -21.12 14.22
N LYS A 48 -8.23 -21.60 13.03
CA LYS A 48 -7.17 -20.99 12.20
C LYS A 48 -7.64 -19.61 11.73
N PRO A 49 -6.90 -18.52 11.97
CA PRO A 49 -7.28 -17.22 11.45
C PRO A 49 -7.08 -17.15 9.92
N ASN A 50 -7.78 -16.23 9.28
CA ASN A 50 -7.36 -15.76 7.96
C ASN A 50 -6.12 -14.87 8.12
N LEU A 51 -5.24 -14.85 7.11
CA LEU A 51 -4.06 -13.98 7.07
C LEU A 51 -4.20 -12.97 5.93
N ALA A 52 -3.91 -11.71 6.21
CA ALA A 52 -3.79 -10.65 5.21
C ALA A 52 -2.32 -10.19 5.11
N ILE A 53 -1.69 -10.38 3.93
CA ILE A 53 -0.34 -9.95 3.62
C ILE A 53 -0.42 -8.56 2.98
N ILE A 54 0.23 -7.55 3.59
CA ILE A 54 0.15 -6.15 3.17
C ILE A 54 1.43 -5.75 2.45
N ILE A 55 1.30 -5.26 1.20
CA ILE A 55 2.37 -4.86 0.30
C ILE A 55 2.36 -3.34 0.14
N ALA A 56 3.49 -2.69 0.46
CA ALA A 56 3.64 -1.25 0.42
C ALA A 56 3.73 -0.67 -1.02
N GLY A 57 3.39 0.61 -1.15
CA GLY A 57 3.43 1.39 -2.39
C GLY A 57 4.83 1.69 -2.92
N SER A 58 4.92 2.62 -3.88
CA SER A 58 6.14 3.00 -4.60
C SER A 58 7.26 3.53 -3.70
N GLY A 59 8.49 3.48 -4.23
CA GLY A 59 9.68 4.00 -3.55
C GLY A 59 10.14 3.14 -2.37
N PRO A 60 11.05 3.65 -1.52
CA PRO A 60 11.55 2.97 -0.34
C PRO A 60 10.58 3.07 0.85
N THR A 61 9.31 2.74 0.59
CA THR A 61 8.26 2.71 1.61
C THR A 61 8.43 1.48 2.48
N ASN A 62 8.57 1.71 3.79
CA ASN A 62 8.74 0.64 4.77
C ASN A 62 7.39 -0.04 5.09
N ARG A 63 7.44 -1.11 5.87
CA ARG A 63 6.27 -1.91 6.29
C ARG A 63 5.17 -1.12 7.00
N ASP A 64 5.50 0.04 7.59
CA ASP A 64 4.55 0.89 8.31
C ASP A 64 3.88 1.94 7.42
N GLY A 65 4.29 2.04 6.13
CA GLY A 65 3.81 3.04 5.19
C GLY A 65 4.64 4.33 5.19
N ASN A 66 5.81 4.34 5.83
CA ASN A 66 6.66 5.51 5.96
C ASN A 66 7.78 5.53 4.91
N GLN A 67 8.18 6.74 4.53
CA GLN A 67 9.36 7.02 3.71
C GLN A 67 10.24 8.06 4.44
N ASN A 68 11.44 8.33 3.89
CA ASN A 68 12.24 9.45 4.37
C ASN A 68 11.42 10.75 4.30
N PHE A 69 11.37 11.49 5.41
CA PHE A 69 10.62 12.75 5.57
C PHE A 69 9.09 12.66 5.50
N LEU A 70 8.50 11.46 5.30
CA LEU A 70 7.05 11.24 5.31
C LEU A 70 6.71 10.15 6.33
N LYS A 71 6.06 10.53 7.42
CA LYS A 71 5.70 9.64 8.52
C LYS A 71 4.21 9.71 8.84
N ASN A 72 3.46 8.74 8.35
CA ASN A 72 2.01 8.61 8.57
C ASN A 72 1.59 7.32 9.29
N ASN A 73 2.40 6.26 9.22
CA ASN A 73 2.12 4.94 9.78
C ASN A 73 0.84 4.29 9.23
N SER A 74 0.42 4.63 8.02
CA SER A 74 -0.86 4.18 7.46
C SER A 74 -0.97 2.65 7.37
N LEU A 75 0.06 1.95 6.88
CA LEU A 75 0.03 0.50 6.75
C LEU A 75 0.13 -0.22 8.10
N LYS A 76 0.84 0.37 9.07
CA LYS A 76 0.81 -0.13 10.46
C LYS A 76 -0.59 -0.06 11.03
N LYS A 77 -1.27 1.08 10.91
CA LYS A 77 -2.64 1.27 11.39
C LYS A 77 -3.64 0.38 10.66
N LEU A 78 -3.44 0.18 9.34
CA LEU A 78 -4.22 -0.77 8.55
C LEU A 78 -4.11 -2.18 9.14
N ALA A 79 -2.88 -2.65 9.38
CA ALA A 79 -2.63 -3.96 9.97
C ALA A 79 -3.26 -4.09 11.37
N GLU A 80 -3.06 -3.10 12.24
CA GLU A 80 -3.63 -3.06 13.58
C GLU A 80 -5.18 -3.08 13.55
N GLY A 81 -5.78 -2.27 12.68
CA GLY A 81 -7.24 -2.23 12.50
C GLY A 81 -7.82 -3.57 12.04
N ILE A 82 -7.17 -4.24 11.08
CA ILE A 82 -7.57 -5.56 10.59
C ILE A 82 -7.37 -6.62 11.70
N SER A 83 -6.23 -6.58 12.41
CA SER A 83 -5.93 -7.57 13.45
C SER A 83 -6.84 -7.46 14.67
N ASN A 84 -7.32 -6.26 15.00
CA ASN A 84 -8.37 -6.06 16.02
C ASN A 84 -9.73 -6.69 15.63
N ASN A 85 -9.88 -7.13 14.38
CA ASN A 85 -11.04 -7.85 13.87
C ASN A 85 -10.78 -9.35 13.67
N SER A 86 -9.89 -9.94 14.47
CA SER A 86 -9.58 -11.39 14.50
C SER A 86 -9.03 -11.95 13.19
N ILE A 87 -8.32 -11.12 12.40
CA ILE A 87 -7.61 -11.50 11.17
C ILE A 87 -6.11 -11.28 11.41
N ALA A 88 -5.29 -12.29 11.17
CA ALA A 88 -3.84 -12.12 11.24
C ALA A 88 -3.37 -11.20 10.10
N THR A 89 -2.35 -10.37 10.36
CA THR A 89 -1.76 -9.53 9.32
C THR A 89 -0.25 -9.65 9.30
N PHE A 90 0.33 -9.65 8.10
CA PHE A 90 1.77 -9.56 7.92
C PHE A 90 2.10 -8.41 6.98
N ARG A 91 2.97 -7.49 7.42
CA ARG A 91 3.51 -6.38 6.64
C ARG A 91 5.03 -6.45 6.63
N TYR A 92 5.65 -6.19 5.49
CA TYR A 92 7.10 -6.35 5.35
C TYR A 92 7.77 -5.15 4.67
N ASP A 93 9.05 -4.94 4.98
CA ASP A 93 9.87 -3.95 4.28
C ASP A 93 10.23 -4.48 2.89
N LYS A 94 10.03 -3.68 1.85
CA LYS A 94 10.55 -4.02 0.52
C LYS A 94 12.08 -4.12 0.59
N ARG A 95 12.70 -5.00 -0.23
CA ARG A 95 14.15 -5.24 -0.25
C ARG A 95 14.99 -3.97 -0.31
N ILE A 96 14.54 -2.95 -1.06
CA ILE A 96 15.21 -1.67 -1.18
C ILE A 96 15.34 -0.94 0.18
N VAL A 97 14.35 -1.06 1.06
CA VAL A 97 14.38 -0.45 2.40
C VAL A 97 15.48 -1.06 3.26
N LYS A 98 15.58 -2.38 3.24
CA LYS A 98 16.64 -3.13 3.96
C LYS A 98 18.02 -2.78 3.42
N GLN A 99 18.16 -2.71 2.10
CA GLN A 99 19.42 -2.36 1.43
C GLN A 99 19.87 -0.93 1.75
N ILE A 100 18.95 0.05 1.76
CA ILE A 100 19.25 1.43 2.16
C ILE A 100 19.73 1.47 3.61
N ARG A 101 19.08 0.77 4.53
CA ARG A 101 19.50 0.69 5.94
C ARG A 101 20.91 0.07 6.09
N GLN A 102 21.27 -0.85 5.20
CA GLN A 102 22.59 -1.51 5.19
C GLN A 102 23.65 -0.71 4.42
N GLY A 103 23.28 0.39 3.74
CA GLY A 103 24.18 1.17 2.88
C GLY A 103 24.67 0.40 1.64
N LYS A 104 23.91 -0.60 1.18
CA LYS A 104 24.26 -1.48 0.05
C LYS A 104 23.07 -1.61 -0.90
N VAL A 105 22.76 -0.52 -1.60
CA VAL A 105 21.67 -0.52 -2.58
C VAL A 105 22.15 -1.23 -3.85
N ASP A 106 21.43 -2.28 -4.22
CA ASP A 106 21.58 -2.94 -5.51
C ASP A 106 20.96 -2.04 -6.61
N LYS A 107 21.75 -1.71 -7.62
CA LYS A 107 21.32 -0.86 -8.73
C LYS A 107 20.53 -1.64 -9.79
N ASP A 108 20.63 -2.95 -9.77
CA ASP A 108 20.00 -3.84 -10.73
C ASP A 108 18.64 -4.38 -10.24
N ILE A 109 18.05 -3.78 -9.19
CA ILE A 109 16.71 -4.12 -8.72
C ILE A 109 15.71 -3.88 -9.85
N MET A 110 14.89 -4.90 -10.13
CA MET A 110 13.80 -4.88 -11.10
C MET A 110 12.43 -4.91 -10.40
N PHE A 111 11.37 -4.59 -11.13
CA PHE A 111 10.01 -4.73 -10.61
C PHE A 111 9.67 -6.19 -10.27
N ASP A 112 10.16 -7.14 -11.08
CA ASP A 112 10.03 -8.59 -10.87
C ASP A 112 10.60 -9.06 -9.54
N ASP A 113 11.62 -8.39 -9.01
CA ASP A 113 12.16 -8.70 -7.70
C ASP A 113 11.15 -8.46 -6.58
N PHE A 114 10.31 -7.44 -6.70
CA PHE A 114 9.25 -7.17 -5.72
C PHE A 114 8.10 -8.18 -5.85
N VAL A 115 7.80 -8.63 -7.07
CA VAL A 115 6.82 -9.71 -7.31
C VAL A 115 7.33 -11.03 -6.72
N SER A 116 8.60 -11.36 -6.93
CA SER A 116 9.24 -12.54 -6.36
C SER A 116 9.22 -12.49 -4.82
N ASP A 117 9.58 -11.35 -4.23
CA ASP A 117 9.53 -11.15 -2.77
C ASP A 117 8.12 -11.39 -2.22
N ALA A 118 7.09 -10.83 -2.86
CA ALA A 118 5.70 -11.03 -2.45
C ALA A 118 5.26 -12.51 -2.58
N SER A 119 5.70 -13.17 -3.64
CA SER A 119 5.47 -14.60 -3.87
C SER A 119 6.11 -15.46 -2.79
N ASP A 120 7.36 -15.18 -2.43
CA ASP A 120 8.09 -15.88 -1.35
C ASP A 120 7.37 -15.72 0.01
N VAL A 121 6.82 -14.54 0.28
CA VAL A 121 6.03 -14.29 1.51
C VAL A 121 4.76 -15.13 1.52
N ILE A 122 4.03 -15.19 0.41
CA ILE A 122 2.82 -16.02 0.31
C ILE A 122 3.17 -17.49 0.53
N ASP A 123 4.19 -18.01 -0.16
CA ASP A 123 4.63 -19.40 -0.06
C ASP A 123 5.10 -19.76 1.35
N TYR A 124 5.81 -18.85 2.02
CA TYR A 124 6.22 -19.03 3.42
C TYR A 124 5.03 -19.26 4.35
N PHE A 125 4.00 -18.43 4.25
CA PHE A 125 2.82 -18.54 5.12
C PHE A 125 1.92 -19.72 4.73
N LYS A 126 1.83 -20.08 3.43
CA LYS A 126 1.13 -21.31 3.00
C LYS A 126 1.77 -22.57 3.60
N ALA A 127 3.10 -22.64 3.61
CA ALA A 127 3.83 -23.77 4.17
C ALA A 127 3.67 -23.93 5.69
N LYS A 128 3.22 -22.90 6.42
CA LYS A 128 2.94 -23.01 7.88
C LYS A 128 1.67 -23.80 8.18
N GLU A 129 0.71 -23.87 7.26
CA GLU A 129 -0.57 -24.58 7.41
C GLU A 129 -1.41 -24.21 8.65
N ILE A 130 -1.12 -23.06 9.28
CA ILE A 130 -1.82 -22.55 10.47
C ILE A 130 -2.88 -21.51 10.16
N TYR A 131 -2.99 -21.07 8.91
CA TYR A 131 -4.00 -20.11 8.44
C TYR A 131 -5.12 -20.83 7.69
N ASN A 132 -6.35 -20.27 7.74
CA ASN A 132 -7.50 -20.79 7.01
C ASN A 132 -7.45 -20.38 5.54
N LYS A 133 -7.40 -19.06 5.28
CA LYS A 133 -7.25 -18.45 3.96
C LYS A 133 -6.15 -17.37 4.00
N ILE A 134 -5.47 -17.14 2.87
CA ILE A 134 -4.44 -16.12 2.72
C ILE A 134 -4.90 -15.09 1.70
N TYR A 135 -5.03 -13.85 2.14
CA TYR A 135 -5.37 -12.69 1.32
C TYR A 135 -4.15 -11.81 1.10
N VAL A 136 -4.06 -11.21 -0.08
CA VAL A 136 -3.02 -10.23 -0.40
C VAL A 136 -3.65 -8.86 -0.53
N ILE A 137 -3.15 -7.90 0.24
CA ILE A 137 -3.55 -6.48 0.21
C ILE A 137 -2.40 -5.69 -0.40
N GLY A 138 -2.61 -5.10 -1.57
CA GLY A 138 -1.63 -4.22 -2.21
C GLY A 138 -2.05 -2.76 -2.15
N HIS A 139 -1.17 -1.89 -1.67
CA HIS A 139 -1.37 -0.44 -1.66
C HIS A 139 -0.58 0.23 -2.78
N SER A 140 -1.24 1.04 -3.61
CA SER A 140 -0.60 1.80 -4.70
C SER A 140 0.19 0.86 -5.64
N GLN A 141 1.50 1.05 -5.88
CA GLN A 141 2.35 0.10 -6.62
C GLN A 141 2.22 -1.34 -6.08
N GLY A 142 2.06 -1.48 -4.76
CA GLY A 142 1.86 -2.78 -4.12
C GLY A 142 0.60 -3.51 -4.61
N SER A 143 -0.39 -2.79 -5.14
CA SER A 143 -1.56 -3.40 -5.78
C SER A 143 -1.14 -4.26 -6.98
N LEU A 144 -0.36 -3.71 -7.90
CA LEU A 144 0.11 -4.47 -9.06
C LEU A 144 1.04 -5.63 -8.66
N ILE A 145 1.98 -5.37 -7.73
CA ILE A 145 2.85 -6.42 -7.20
C ILE A 145 2.03 -7.57 -6.59
N GLY A 146 1.06 -7.22 -5.75
CA GLY A 146 0.20 -8.17 -5.07
C GLY A 146 -0.72 -8.94 -6.04
N MET A 147 -1.23 -8.26 -7.05
CA MET A 147 -2.07 -8.84 -8.10
C MET A 147 -1.34 -9.96 -8.85
N VAL A 148 -0.10 -9.68 -9.28
CA VAL A 148 0.76 -10.67 -9.96
C VAL A 148 1.13 -11.82 -9.03
N ALA A 149 1.57 -11.52 -7.80
CA ALA A 149 2.01 -12.54 -6.85
C ALA A 149 0.86 -13.43 -6.31
N ALA A 150 -0.36 -12.89 -6.21
CA ALA A 150 -1.52 -13.62 -5.71
C ALA A 150 -2.06 -14.67 -6.69
N LYS A 151 -1.83 -14.50 -8.00
CA LYS A 151 -2.36 -15.38 -9.06
C LYS A 151 -1.95 -16.83 -8.82
N GLY A 152 -2.93 -17.73 -8.63
CA GLY A 152 -2.72 -19.15 -8.36
C GLY A 152 -2.12 -19.48 -6.99
N LYS A 153 -1.94 -18.49 -6.12
CA LYS A 153 -1.29 -18.67 -4.80
C LYS A 153 -2.14 -18.23 -3.60
N ALA A 154 -2.88 -17.13 -3.71
CA ALA A 154 -3.70 -16.61 -2.63
C ALA A 154 -5.17 -17.00 -2.77
N ASP A 155 -5.95 -16.85 -1.70
CA ASP A 155 -7.38 -17.13 -1.65
C ASP A 155 -8.24 -15.88 -1.93
N GLY A 156 -7.64 -14.69 -1.94
CA GLY A 156 -8.28 -13.44 -2.30
C GLY A 156 -7.29 -12.30 -2.43
N PHE A 157 -7.69 -11.25 -3.14
CA PHE A 157 -6.86 -10.09 -3.43
C PHE A 157 -7.60 -8.78 -3.12
N ILE A 158 -6.89 -7.80 -2.57
CA ILE A 158 -7.44 -6.48 -2.24
C ILE A 158 -6.50 -5.41 -2.80
N SER A 159 -7.00 -4.61 -3.74
CA SER A 159 -6.34 -3.43 -4.27
C SER A 159 -6.76 -2.19 -3.50
N ILE A 160 -5.83 -1.46 -2.92
CA ILE A 160 -6.09 -0.17 -2.28
C ILE A 160 -5.31 0.90 -3.04
N ALA A 161 -6.02 1.88 -3.61
CA ALA A 161 -5.42 2.98 -4.38
C ALA A 161 -4.45 2.49 -5.48
N GLY A 162 -4.78 1.35 -6.12
CA GLY A 162 -4.01 0.77 -7.21
C GLY A 162 -4.35 1.41 -8.55
N ALA A 163 -3.36 1.60 -9.43
CA ALA A 163 -3.59 2.06 -10.78
C ALA A 163 -4.23 0.96 -11.64
N GLY A 164 -5.16 1.33 -12.50
CA GLY A 164 -5.73 0.47 -13.55
C GLY A 164 -4.94 0.55 -14.86
N GLN A 165 -4.26 1.68 -15.09
CA GLN A 165 -3.43 1.89 -16.27
C GLN A 165 -2.01 1.36 -16.10
N ASN A 166 -1.33 1.12 -17.22
CA ASN A 166 0.12 0.90 -17.24
C ASN A 166 0.85 2.12 -16.67
N ILE A 167 1.90 1.89 -15.89
CA ILE A 167 2.65 2.98 -15.22
C ILE A 167 3.17 4.03 -16.21
N GLY A 168 3.50 3.65 -17.43
CA GLY A 168 3.92 4.59 -18.47
C GLY A 168 2.84 5.61 -18.80
N ASP A 169 1.59 5.16 -18.90
CA ASP A 169 0.44 6.01 -19.20
C ASP A 169 0.10 6.93 -18.02
N VAL A 170 0.13 6.39 -16.79
CA VAL A 170 -0.02 7.18 -15.56
C VAL A 170 1.02 8.31 -15.48
N LEU A 171 2.28 8.03 -15.81
CA LEU A 171 3.34 9.04 -15.79
C LEU A 171 3.12 10.13 -16.85
N ILE A 172 2.66 9.76 -18.06
CA ILE A 172 2.33 10.74 -19.11
C ILE A 172 1.22 11.67 -18.62
N GLU A 173 0.14 11.13 -18.04
CA GLU A 173 -0.95 11.94 -17.51
C GLU A 173 -0.48 12.89 -16.40
N GLN A 174 0.28 12.40 -15.44
CA GLN A 174 0.82 13.20 -14.34
C GLN A 174 1.72 14.32 -14.84
N ILE A 175 2.66 14.02 -15.76
CA ILE A 175 3.56 15.02 -16.36
C ILE A 175 2.77 16.04 -17.16
N THR A 176 1.81 15.60 -17.97
CA THR A 176 0.96 16.50 -18.78
C THR A 176 0.13 17.43 -17.91
N LYS A 177 -0.42 16.93 -16.79
CA LYS A 177 -1.19 17.74 -15.84
C LYS A 177 -0.31 18.79 -15.14
N MET A 178 0.90 18.42 -14.75
CA MET A 178 1.83 19.32 -14.03
C MET A 178 2.56 20.30 -14.96
N ALA A 179 2.91 19.86 -16.16
CA ALA A 179 3.71 20.59 -17.15
C ALA A 179 3.24 20.24 -18.58
N PRO A 180 2.13 20.83 -19.08
CA PRO A 180 1.52 20.45 -20.36
C PRO A 180 2.49 20.43 -21.56
N LYS A 181 3.49 21.31 -21.55
CA LYS A 181 4.52 21.40 -22.61
C LYS A 181 5.46 20.22 -22.66
N LEU A 182 5.51 19.38 -21.62
CA LEU A 182 6.38 18.20 -21.52
C LEU A 182 5.64 16.89 -21.82
N GLY A 183 4.32 16.92 -22.02
CA GLY A 183 3.52 15.72 -22.28
C GLY A 183 3.97 14.95 -23.52
N GLU A 184 4.19 15.62 -24.64
CA GLU A 184 4.65 14.98 -25.87
C GLU A 184 6.05 14.36 -25.72
N GLU A 185 6.96 15.03 -25.00
CA GLU A 185 8.29 14.50 -24.76
C GLU A 185 8.25 13.29 -23.81
N ALA A 186 7.41 13.34 -22.77
CA ALA A 186 7.18 12.20 -21.89
C ALA A 186 6.62 11.01 -22.67
N GLN A 187 5.64 11.23 -23.56
CA GLN A 187 5.09 10.19 -24.44
C GLN A 187 6.17 9.52 -25.30
N LYS A 188 7.08 10.30 -25.91
CA LYS A 188 8.17 9.75 -26.74
C LYS A 188 9.11 8.86 -25.92
N VAL A 189 9.45 9.29 -24.69
CA VAL A 189 10.29 8.50 -23.79
C VAL A 189 9.57 7.20 -23.38
N VAL A 190 8.34 7.32 -22.91
CA VAL A 190 7.54 6.15 -22.46
C VAL A 190 7.37 5.12 -23.58
N ASN A 191 7.11 5.56 -24.82
CA ASN A 191 7.00 4.65 -25.96
C ASN A 191 8.31 3.85 -26.19
N LYS A 192 9.48 4.53 -26.09
CA LYS A 192 10.78 3.83 -26.19
C LYS A 192 10.97 2.82 -25.04
N LEU A 193 10.60 3.20 -23.80
CA LEU A 193 10.72 2.31 -22.64
C LEU A 193 9.76 1.12 -22.73
N LYS A 194 8.51 1.31 -23.18
CA LYS A 194 7.56 0.21 -23.44
C LYS A 194 8.08 -0.78 -24.49
N ASP A 195 8.83 -0.27 -25.49
CA ASP A 195 9.54 -1.11 -26.48
C ASP A 195 10.81 -1.80 -25.92
N GLY A 196 11.12 -1.65 -24.64
CA GLY A 196 12.32 -2.21 -24.00
C GLY A 196 13.62 -1.44 -24.34
N LYS A 197 13.51 -0.20 -24.83
CA LYS A 197 14.65 0.61 -25.30
C LYS A 197 14.92 1.77 -24.35
N ALA A 198 16.08 1.75 -23.68
CA ALA A 198 16.55 2.90 -22.93
C ALA A 198 16.86 4.09 -23.84
N THR A 199 16.74 5.32 -23.33
CA THR A 199 17.00 6.55 -24.08
C THR A 199 17.54 7.66 -23.19
N THR A 200 18.41 8.49 -23.74
CA THR A 200 18.84 9.74 -23.11
C THR A 200 18.27 10.97 -23.83
N ASP A 201 17.46 10.75 -24.86
CA ASP A 201 16.83 11.77 -25.70
C ASP A 201 15.56 12.29 -25.03
N TYR A 202 15.71 13.16 -24.03
CA TYR A 202 14.65 13.87 -23.35
C TYR A 202 15.14 15.16 -22.70
N PRO A 203 14.28 16.16 -22.47
CA PRO A 203 14.64 17.38 -21.76
C PRO A 203 15.16 17.10 -20.36
N THR A 204 16.16 17.87 -19.92
CA THR A 204 16.75 17.73 -18.57
C THR A 204 15.73 17.86 -17.43
N THR A 205 14.63 18.57 -17.68
CA THR A 205 13.48 18.69 -16.75
C THR A 205 12.79 17.37 -16.47
N LEU A 206 12.90 16.38 -17.37
CA LEU A 206 12.35 15.03 -17.19
C LEU A 206 13.36 14.04 -16.57
N ALA A 207 14.61 14.46 -16.32
CA ALA A 207 15.65 13.59 -15.81
C ALA A 207 15.35 13.03 -14.40
N SER A 208 14.55 13.73 -13.60
CA SER A 208 14.11 13.23 -12.28
C SER A 208 13.20 12.00 -12.39
N VAL A 209 12.49 11.84 -13.53
CA VAL A 209 11.55 10.74 -13.77
C VAL A 209 12.18 9.66 -14.67
N PHE A 210 13.00 10.05 -15.64
CA PHE A 210 13.51 9.15 -16.68
C PHE A 210 15.04 9.04 -16.72
N ASN A 211 15.75 9.29 -15.59
CA ASN A 211 17.21 9.11 -15.60
C ASN A 211 17.59 7.66 -15.97
N SER A 212 18.78 7.52 -16.59
CA SER A 212 19.25 6.24 -17.13
C SER A 212 19.33 5.11 -16.09
N ASP A 213 19.57 5.43 -14.82
CA ASP A 213 19.78 4.44 -13.77
C ASP A 213 18.46 3.74 -13.39
N ILE A 214 17.29 4.41 -13.58
CA ILE A 214 15.98 3.83 -13.27
C ILE A 214 15.27 3.26 -14.50
N GLN A 215 15.74 3.52 -15.70
CA GLN A 215 15.06 3.03 -16.91
C GLN A 215 14.97 1.51 -17.00
N PRO A 216 15.96 0.68 -16.62
CA PRO A 216 15.80 -0.76 -16.59
C PRO A 216 14.63 -1.21 -15.70
N PHE A 217 14.51 -0.63 -14.51
CA PHE A 217 13.38 -0.87 -13.61
C PHE A 217 12.05 -0.44 -14.24
N MET A 218 11.99 0.73 -14.88
CA MET A 218 10.79 1.25 -15.53
C MET A 218 10.37 0.40 -16.73
N ILE A 219 11.34 -0.05 -17.55
CA ILE A 219 11.09 -0.97 -18.67
C ILE A 219 10.46 -2.26 -18.16
N ASN A 220 11.01 -2.84 -17.12
CA ASN A 220 10.49 -4.06 -16.53
C ASN A 220 9.08 -3.85 -15.93
N TRP A 221 8.84 -2.74 -15.21
CA TRP A 221 7.52 -2.42 -14.66
C TRP A 221 6.48 -2.16 -15.77
N MET A 222 6.83 -1.49 -16.86
CA MET A 222 5.94 -1.21 -18.00
C MET A 222 5.49 -2.46 -18.77
N GLN A 223 6.10 -3.64 -18.52
CA GLN A 223 5.63 -4.90 -19.10
C GLN A 223 4.31 -5.39 -18.46
N TYR A 224 3.90 -4.80 -17.34
CA TYR A 224 2.70 -5.19 -16.61
C TYR A 224 1.55 -4.24 -16.90
N ASN A 225 0.43 -4.78 -17.36
CA ASN A 225 -0.83 -4.05 -17.53
C ASN A 225 -1.81 -4.47 -16.43
N PRO A 226 -2.17 -3.57 -15.47
CA PRO A 226 -3.01 -3.94 -14.35
C PRO A 226 -4.40 -4.46 -14.76
N THR A 227 -5.02 -3.90 -15.81
CA THR A 227 -6.33 -4.36 -16.30
C THR A 227 -6.28 -5.77 -16.86
N GLU A 228 -5.25 -6.11 -17.64
CA GLU A 228 -5.09 -7.48 -18.18
C GLU A 228 -4.84 -8.50 -17.05
N ILE A 229 -4.07 -8.12 -16.03
CA ILE A 229 -3.73 -9.01 -14.92
C ILE A 229 -4.94 -9.26 -14.02
N ILE A 230 -5.74 -8.24 -13.71
CA ILE A 230 -6.92 -8.40 -12.85
C ILE A 230 -8.04 -9.15 -13.60
N GLU A 231 -8.14 -9.03 -14.92
CA GLU A 231 -9.07 -9.82 -15.76
C GLU A 231 -8.80 -11.32 -15.62
N GLU A 232 -7.52 -11.70 -15.56
CA GLU A 232 -7.09 -13.09 -15.44
C GLU A 232 -7.13 -13.62 -13.99
N LEU A 233 -7.51 -12.79 -13.03
CA LEU A 233 -7.50 -13.17 -11.61
C LEU A 233 -8.77 -13.94 -11.25
N GLU A 234 -8.65 -15.26 -11.04
CA GLU A 234 -9.79 -16.16 -10.76
C GLU A 234 -10.24 -16.12 -9.29
N ILE A 235 -9.45 -15.56 -8.38
CA ILE A 235 -9.77 -15.43 -6.96
C ILE A 235 -10.66 -14.19 -6.70
N PRO A 236 -11.47 -14.19 -5.62
CA PRO A 236 -12.22 -13.01 -5.21
C PRO A 236 -11.34 -11.77 -5.10
N ALA A 237 -11.79 -10.64 -5.64
CA ALA A 237 -11.06 -9.39 -5.61
C ALA A 237 -11.92 -8.24 -5.06
N LEU A 238 -11.30 -7.39 -4.21
CA LEU A 238 -11.88 -6.14 -3.70
C LEU A 238 -11.00 -4.98 -4.16
N ILE A 239 -11.62 -3.99 -4.81
CA ILE A 239 -10.96 -2.78 -5.30
C ILE A 239 -11.44 -1.63 -4.43
N ILE A 240 -10.52 -0.90 -3.81
CA ILE A 240 -10.82 0.23 -2.94
C ILE A 240 -10.05 1.46 -3.40
N ASN A 241 -10.73 2.60 -3.51
CA ASN A 241 -10.10 3.91 -3.67
C ASN A 241 -10.85 4.98 -2.88
N GLY A 242 -10.22 6.14 -2.70
CA GLY A 242 -10.80 7.26 -1.99
C GLY A 242 -11.02 8.48 -2.87
N THR A 243 -12.09 9.26 -2.60
CA THR A 243 -12.44 10.45 -3.38
C THR A 243 -11.47 11.61 -3.21
N LYS A 244 -10.61 11.58 -2.19
CA LYS A 244 -9.56 12.58 -1.92
C LYS A 244 -8.14 12.10 -2.29
N ASP A 245 -8.03 10.99 -3.04
CA ASP A 245 -6.72 10.53 -3.51
C ASP A 245 -6.15 11.47 -4.58
N LEU A 246 -5.01 12.12 -4.26
CA LEU A 246 -4.31 13.04 -5.16
C LEU A 246 -3.33 12.35 -6.10
N GLN A 247 -3.05 11.05 -5.89
CA GLN A 247 -2.06 10.30 -6.67
C GLN A 247 -2.70 9.34 -7.66
N VAL A 248 -3.73 8.62 -7.21
CA VAL A 248 -4.45 7.62 -8.00
C VAL A 248 -5.93 7.98 -7.97
N SER A 249 -6.47 8.39 -9.09
CA SER A 249 -7.86 8.83 -9.18
C SER A 249 -8.84 7.66 -9.09
N GLU A 250 -10.11 7.96 -8.79
CA GLU A 250 -11.19 6.96 -8.79
C GLU A 250 -11.35 6.27 -10.16
N SER A 251 -11.00 6.94 -11.26
CA SER A 251 -11.06 6.34 -12.60
C SER A 251 -10.18 5.12 -12.73
N GLU A 252 -9.04 5.09 -12.03
CA GLU A 252 -8.14 3.93 -12.01
C GLU A 252 -8.81 2.70 -11.38
N ALA A 253 -9.51 2.90 -10.26
CA ALA A 253 -10.27 1.83 -9.62
C ALA A 253 -11.44 1.36 -10.50
N LYS A 254 -12.08 2.26 -11.25
CA LYS A 254 -13.15 1.93 -12.20
C LYS A 254 -12.63 1.10 -13.37
N LEU A 255 -11.44 1.43 -13.91
CA LEU A 255 -10.78 0.62 -14.95
C LEU A 255 -10.51 -0.82 -14.47
N LEU A 256 -10.01 -0.99 -13.25
CA LEU A 256 -9.82 -2.33 -12.67
C LEU A 256 -11.15 -3.08 -12.52
N LYS A 257 -12.22 -2.39 -12.10
CA LYS A 257 -13.56 -2.97 -11.97
C LYS A 257 -14.16 -3.36 -13.31
N GLU A 258 -13.98 -2.54 -14.34
CA GLU A 258 -14.43 -2.82 -15.70
C GLU A 258 -13.73 -4.06 -16.30
N ALA A 259 -12.42 -4.20 -16.01
CA ALA A 259 -11.64 -5.36 -16.46
C ALA A 259 -12.01 -6.64 -15.71
N ASN A 260 -12.42 -6.56 -14.44
CA ASN A 260 -12.91 -7.71 -13.66
C ASN A 260 -14.29 -7.42 -13.07
N GLU A 261 -15.32 -7.73 -13.84
CA GLU A 261 -16.72 -7.51 -13.42
C GLU A 261 -17.13 -8.27 -12.15
N LYS A 262 -16.41 -9.34 -11.78
CA LYS A 262 -16.68 -10.11 -10.57
C LYS A 262 -16.07 -9.46 -9.32
N ALA A 263 -15.09 -8.57 -9.47
CA ALA A 263 -14.48 -7.86 -8.35
C ALA A 263 -15.50 -6.92 -7.68
N THR A 264 -15.40 -6.75 -6.38
CA THR A 264 -16.17 -5.72 -5.64
C THR A 264 -15.44 -4.40 -5.73
N LEU A 265 -16.14 -3.30 -6.04
CA LEU A 265 -15.59 -1.94 -6.01
C LEU A 265 -16.18 -1.17 -4.83
N THR A 266 -15.33 -0.53 -4.05
CA THR A 266 -15.72 0.38 -2.96
C THR A 266 -14.96 1.70 -3.11
N ILE A 267 -15.69 2.79 -3.31
CA ILE A 267 -15.16 4.15 -3.26
C ILE A 267 -15.48 4.73 -1.89
N ILE A 268 -14.44 5.13 -1.15
CA ILE A 268 -14.58 5.68 0.19
C ILE A 268 -14.55 7.20 0.13
N GLU A 269 -15.64 7.80 0.58
CA GLU A 269 -15.78 9.26 0.60
C GLU A 269 -14.70 9.88 1.52
N ASN A 270 -14.09 10.96 1.05
CA ASN A 270 -13.05 11.71 1.75
C ASN A 270 -11.75 10.94 2.06
N MET A 271 -11.60 9.67 1.73
CA MET A 271 -10.35 8.96 1.94
C MET A 271 -9.29 9.40 0.94
N ASN A 272 -8.07 9.63 1.42
CA ASN A 272 -6.93 9.99 0.60
C ASN A 272 -5.97 8.81 0.35
N HIS A 273 -4.88 9.06 -0.40
CA HIS A 273 -3.90 8.02 -0.76
C HIS A 273 -3.22 7.35 0.43
N VAL A 274 -3.02 8.06 1.54
CA VAL A 274 -2.45 7.52 2.78
C VAL A 274 -3.52 7.02 3.77
N LEU A 275 -4.73 6.76 3.27
CA LEU A 275 -5.82 6.04 3.93
C LEU A 275 -6.48 6.81 5.08
N PHE A 276 -6.32 8.13 5.13
CA PHE A 276 -6.96 9.00 6.11
C PHE A 276 -8.17 9.71 5.51
N GLU A 277 -9.17 9.99 6.33
CA GLU A 277 -10.29 10.84 5.94
C GLU A 277 -9.91 12.31 6.04
N ILE A 278 -10.16 13.09 4.97
CA ILE A 278 -9.79 14.49 4.79
C ILE A 278 -11.07 15.30 4.61
N GLU A 279 -11.41 16.10 5.59
CA GLU A 279 -12.58 16.97 5.54
C GLU A 279 -12.32 18.29 4.78
N GLY A 280 -11.08 18.77 4.84
CA GLY A 280 -10.66 20.00 4.18
C GLY A 280 -10.18 19.84 2.74
N GLY A 281 -9.44 20.84 2.25
CA GLY A 281 -8.92 20.89 0.89
C GLY A 281 -7.51 20.28 0.75
N ASP A 282 -6.90 20.53 -0.42
CA ASP A 282 -5.61 19.92 -0.83
C ASP A 282 -4.44 20.22 0.13
N LEU A 283 -4.48 21.37 0.83
CA LEU A 283 -3.44 21.70 1.81
C LEU A 283 -3.48 20.77 3.02
N GLU A 284 -4.68 20.48 3.55
CA GLU A 284 -4.84 19.52 4.64
C GLU A 284 -4.45 18.14 4.16
N ASN A 285 -4.92 17.76 2.96
CA ASN A 285 -4.62 16.48 2.34
C ASN A 285 -3.10 16.28 2.22
N SER A 286 -2.38 17.24 1.66
CA SER A 286 -0.92 17.17 1.52
C SER A 286 -0.18 17.09 2.87
N LYS A 287 -0.63 17.80 3.90
CA LYS A 287 -0.04 17.75 5.25
C LYS A 287 -0.22 16.38 5.91
N SER A 288 -1.36 15.73 5.66
CA SER A 288 -1.71 14.44 6.26
C SER A 288 -0.69 13.34 5.98
N TYR A 289 0.04 13.44 4.87
CA TYR A 289 1.11 12.50 4.51
C TYR A 289 2.25 12.44 5.53
N ASN A 290 2.36 13.44 6.39
CA ASN A 290 3.36 13.48 7.47
C ASN A 290 2.74 13.64 8.86
N GLU A 291 1.50 13.17 9.06
CA GLU A 291 0.77 13.30 10.31
C GLU A 291 0.43 11.92 10.90
N SER A 292 1.41 11.34 11.61
CA SER A 292 1.28 9.98 12.17
C SER A 292 0.22 9.84 13.27
N PHE A 293 -0.38 10.93 13.74
CA PHE A 293 -1.47 10.90 14.74
C PHE A 293 -2.85 10.71 14.14
N ARG A 294 -3.04 10.90 12.81
CA ARG A 294 -4.34 10.71 12.15
C ARG A 294 -4.84 9.28 12.25
N VAL A 295 -6.14 9.13 12.35
CA VAL A 295 -6.81 7.82 12.37
C VAL A 295 -7.02 7.36 10.93
N ILE A 296 -6.84 6.06 10.70
CA ILE A 296 -7.16 5.44 9.40
C ILE A 296 -8.68 5.43 9.20
N SER A 297 -9.13 5.49 7.93
CA SER A 297 -10.57 5.43 7.62
C SER A 297 -11.22 4.18 8.25
N PRO A 298 -12.24 4.35 9.11
CA PRO A 298 -12.96 3.21 9.68
C PRO A 298 -13.70 2.41 8.62
N GLN A 299 -14.20 3.06 7.57
CA GLN A 299 -14.88 2.39 6.46
C GLN A 299 -13.92 1.47 5.70
N LEU A 300 -12.65 1.86 5.54
CA LEU A 300 -11.63 1.00 4.94
C LEU A 300 -11.47 -0.31 5.73
N ILE A 301 -11.32 -0.22 7.04
CA ILE A 301 -11.18 -1.40 7.92
C ILE A 301 -12.42 -2.30 7.81
N THR A 302 -13.61 -1.72 7.86
CA THR A 302 -14.88 -2.45 7.74
C THR A 302 -14.97 -3.18 6.41
N SER A 303 -14.75 -2.49 5.28
CA SER A 303 -14.82 -3.10 3.95
C SER A 303 -13.86 -4.27 3.76
N ILE A 304 -12.63 -4.13 4.26
CA ILE A 304 -11.62 -5.20 4.17
C ILE A 304 -12.01 -6.38 5.06
N THR A 305 -12.41 -6.13 6.29
CA THR A 305 -12.73 -7.20 7.24
C THR A 305 -13.98 -7.98 6.85
N GLU A 306 -15.00 -7.32 6.32
CA GLU A 306 -16.19 -7.97 5.76
C GLU A 306 -15.84 -8.85 4.57
N PHE A 307 -15.03 -8.34 3.63
CA PHE A 307 -14.58 -9.12 2.47
C PHE A 307 -13.74 -10.34 2.86
N ILE A 308 -12.85 -10.23 3.84
CA ILE A 308 -12.02 -11.38 4.29
C ILE A 308 -12.86 -12.43 5.05
N LYS A 309 -13.95 -12.03 5.69
CA LYS A 309 -14.81 -12.90 6.48
C LYS A 309 -15.95 -13.55 5.68
N SER A 310 -16.22 -13.07 4.46
CA SER A 310 -17.19 -13.66 3.54
C SER A 310 -16.63 -14.95 2.91
#